data_e6c60a2a4b741fd1994e07fe43ae8f2e
#
_entry.id   e6c60a2a4b741fd1994e07fe43ae8f2e
#
_cell.length_a   1.000
_cell.length_b   1.000
_cell.length_c   1.000
_cell.angle_alpha   90.00
_cell.angle_beta   90.00
_cell.angle_gamma   90.00
#
_symmetry.space_group_name_H-M   'P 1'
#
loop_
_entity.id
_entity.type
_entity.pdbx_description
1 polymer ?
#
loop_
_entity_poly.entity_id
_entity_poly.type
_entity_poly.pdbx_seq_one_letter_code
_entity_poly.pdbx_strand_id
1 'polypeptide(L)'
;MEKFELHILGCGSALPTTRHFATSQVVNVRDKLYMIDCGEGSQLQFRKSRLKFSRLNHIFISHLHGDHCFGLLGLISTLNLLGRTAELHIHSPKGLEILLAPMLSFFCRQMTYKVLFHEFETKEPGMIYEDRSLTVTTIPLRPRMPSGGFLFAEKQRPNHIIREMVDFYEVPVYELNRIKNGEDYVTPEGKIISNSLLTRPSDLPRSYAYCSDTIYMPEITEQIKGVDLLFHEATFANADLPRAKETFHTTAAQAGEIAKAAGVKKLVIGHFSARYEDENVLLKEASDVFPETVLAKETLCLEV
;
A
#
# COMPACT_ATOMS: atom_id res chain seq x y z
N MET A 1 7.26 13.04 12.83
CA MET A 1 6.38 12.66 11.70
C MET A 1 5.32 11.67 12.15
N GLU A 2 4.13 11.74 11.61
CA GLU A 2 3.12 10.68 11.83
C GLU A 2 3.50 9.43 11.06
N LYS A 3 3.05 8.26 11.54
CA LYS A 3 3.37 6.96 10.93
C LYS A 3 2.88 6.87 9.48
N PHE A 4 3.75 6.46 8.60
CA PHE A 4 3.46 5.86 7.32
C PHE A 4 4.49 4.75 7.13
N GLU A 5 4.07 3.53 7.42
CA GLU A 5 4.95 2.34 7.48
C GLU A 5 4.42 1.25 6.56
N LEU A 6 5.33 0.52 5.93
CA LEU A 6 5.06 -0.71 5.21
C LEU A 6 5.52 -1.91 6.03
N HIS A 7 4.63 -2.84 6.31
CA HIS A 7 4.92 -4.12 6.97
C HIS A 7 4.77 -5.25 5.96
N ILE A 8 5.82 -6.05 5.77
CA ILE A 8 5.81 -7.23 4.90
C ILE A 8 5.36 -8.44 5.72
N LEU A 9 4.26 -9.07 5.33
CA LEU A 9 3.73 -10.28 5.95
C LEU A 9 4.10 -11.54 5.16
N GLY A 10 4.24 -11.44 3.86
CA GLY A 10 4.68 -12.49 2.97
C GLY A 10 5.22 -11.91 1.67
N CYS A 11 6.26 -12.53 1.13
CA CYS A 11 6.97 -12.06 -0.06
C CYS A 11 7.34 -13.19 -1.05
N GLY A 12 6.81 -14.40 -0.84
CA GLY A 12 6.91 -15.51 -1.79
C GLY A 12 5.87 -15.43 -2.90
N SER A 13 6.15 -16.09 -4.03
CA SER A 13 5.21 -16.27 -5.14
C SER A 13 4.29 -17.49 -4.90
N ALA A 14 3.57 -17.91 -5.96
CA ALA A 14 2.51 -18.91 -5.89
C ALA A 14 2.91 -20.29 -5.28
N LEU A 15 4.15 -20.74 -5.44
CA LEU A 15 4.59 -22.01 -4.87
C LEU A 15 4.98 -21.84 -3.39
N PRO A 16 4.26 -22.47 -2.44
CA PRO A 16 4.59 -22.39 -1.02
C PRO A 16 6.00 -22.91 -0.73
N THR A 17 6.72 -22.22 0.14
CA THR A 17 8.05 -22.62 0.64
C THR A 17 8.08 -22.57 2.15
N THR A 18 9.12 -23.13 2.76
CA THR A 18 9.36 -23.00 4.20
C THR A 18 10.04 -21.69 4.57
N ARG A 19 10.52 -20.92 3.56
CA ARG A 19 11.24 -19.66 3.76
C ARG A 19 10.32 -18.45 3.75
N HIS A 20 9.35 -18.43 2.85
CA HIS A 20 8.46 -17.29 2.64
C HIS A 20 7.00 -17.70 2.68
N PHE A 21 6.19 -16.83 3.24
CA PHE A 21 4.74 -16.89 3.15
C PHE A 21 4.27 -16.28 1.83
N ALA A 22 3.08 -16.67 1.38
CA ALA A 22 2.42 -16.12 0.23
C ALA A 22 2.20 -14.60 0.39
N THR A 23 2.07 -13.91 -0.72
CA THR A 23 2.06 -12.44 -0.81
C THR A 23 1.04 -11.80 0.13
N SER A 24 1.51 -10.93 1.00
CA SER A 24 0.68 -10.06 1.84
C SER A 24 1.50 -8.92 2.44
N GLN A 25 0.91 -7.74 2.50
CA GLN A 25 1.53 -6.55 3.10
C GLN A 25 0.50 -5.76 3.90
N VAL A 26 0.97 -4.92 4.82
CA VAL A 26 0.11 -3.97 5.53
C VAL A 26 0.74 -2.59 5.50
N VAL A 27 -0.01 -1.64 5.00
CA VAL A 27 0.32 -0.21 5.05
C VAL A 27 -0.32 0.36 6.32
N ASN A 28 0.49 0.99 7.16
CA ASN A 28 0.05 1.68 8.37
C ASN A 28 0.14 3.19 8.16
N VAL A 29 -1.00 3.85 8.00
CA VAL A 29 -1.05 5.32 7.92
C VAL A 29 -1.76 5.86 9.14
N ARG A 30 -1.03 6.54 10.02
CA ARG A 30 -1.57 7.16 11.25
C ARG A 30 -2.38 6.16 12.09
N ASP A 31 -1.83 4.96 12.27
CA ASP A 31 -2.45 3.86 13.01
C ASP A 31 -3.74 3.28 12.38
N LYS A 32 -4.09 3.64 11.16
CA LYS A 32 -5.04 2.92 10.32
C LYS A 32 -4.29 1.89 9.48
N LEU A 33 -4.77 0.66 9.47
CA LEU A 33 -4.13 -0.43 8.77
C LEU A 33 -4.91 -0.76 7.48
N TYR A 34 -4.16 -0.85 6.39
CA TYR A 34 -4.63 -1.22 5.06
C TYR A 34 -3.84 -2.44 4.61
N MET A 35 -4.51 -3.58 4.41
CA MET A 35 -3.85 -4.78 3.92
C MET A 35 -3.85 -4.80 2.40
N ILE A 36 -2.74 -5.20 1.80
CA ILE A 36 -2.61 -5.45 0.37
C ILE A 36 -2.32 -6.94 0.21
N ASP A 37 -3.19 -7.61 -0.49
CA ASP A 37 -3.24 -9.05 -0.66
C ASP A 37 -3.29 -9.81 0.68
N CYS A 38 -3.87 -10.99 0.64
CA CYS A 38 -4.04 -11.84 1.80
C CYS A 38 -3.82 -13.29 1.40
N GLY A 39 -2.57 -13.63 1.14
CA GLY A 39 -2.15 -15.00 0.86
C GLY A 39 -2.27 -15.91 2.08
N GLU A 40 -2.07 -17.20 1.90
CA GLU A 40 -2.16 -18.17 2.97
C GLU A 40 -1.17 -17.85 4.11
N GLY A 41 -1.63 -17.94 5.36
CA GLY A 41 -0.83 -17.64 6.54
C GLY A 41 -0.75 -16.16 6.93
N SER A 42 -1.31 -15.22 6.15
CA SER A 42 -1.29 -13.78 6.43
C SER A 42 -1.78 -13.43 7.83
N GLN A 43 -2.82 -14.09 8.34
CA GLN A 43 -3.34 -13.86 9.70
C GLN A 43 -2.31 -14.18 10.81
N LEU A 44 -1.47 -15.20 10.60
CA LEU A 44 -0.40 -15.57 11.55
C LEU A 44 0.72 -14.54 11.51
N GLN A 45 1.12 -14.11 10.31
CA GLN A 45 2.15 -13.09 10.13
C GLN A 45 1.69 -11.73 10.64
N PHE A 46 0.41 -11.37 10.47
CA PHE A 46 -0.18 -10.18 11.06
C PHE A 46 -0.03 -10.18 12.59
N ARG A 47 -0.27 -11.32 13.25
CA ARG A 47 -0.02 -11.47 14.70
C ARG A 47 1.46 -11.34 15.06
N LYS A 48 2.34 -12.02 14.32
CA LYS A 48 3.80 -11.96 14.56
C LYS A 48 4.32 -10.53 14.45
N SER A 49 3.80 -9.74 13.52
CA SER A 49 4.12 -8.32 13.33
C SER A 49 3.51 -7.42 14.41
N ARG A 50 2.78 -7.97 15.39
CA ARG A 50 2.12 -7.25 16.49
C ARG A 50 1.17 -6.14 16.05
N LEU A 51 0.64 -6.24 14.84
CA LEU A 51 -0.36 -5.33 14.31
C LEU A 51 -1.71 -5.55 15.01
N LYS A 52 -2.47 -4.47 15.19
CA LYS A 52 -3.76 -4.53 15.89
C LYS A 52 -4.90 -4.84 14.90
N PHE A 53 -5.50 -6.03 15.00
CA PHE A 53 -6.62 -6.45 14.16
C PHE A 53 -7.82 -5.46 14.14
N SER A 54 -8.07 -4.79 15.27
CA SER A 54 -9.14 -3.78 15.39
C SER A 54 -8.92 -2.54 14.52
N ARG A 55 -7.70 -2.31 14.01
CA ARG A 55 -7.36 -1.18 13.15
C ARG A 55 -7.38 -1.52 11.66
N LEU A 56 -7.54 -2.80 11.31
CA LEU A 56 -7.63 -3.29 9.93
C LEU A 56 -9.09 -3.21 9.46
N ASN A 57 -9.42 -2.21 8.65
CA ASN A 57 -10.78 -2.02 8.12
C ASN A 57 -10.86 -2.18 6.60
N HIS A 58 -9.75 -2.11 5.89
CA HIS A 58 -9.69 -2.19 4.44
C HIS A 58 -8.64 -3.20 3.99
N ILE A 59 -9.03 -4.06 3.04
CA ILE A 59 -8.17 -5.03 2.36
C ILE A 59 -8.27 -4.75 0.86
N PHE A 60 -7.15 -4.66 0.19
CA PHE A 60 -7.03 -4.43 -1.24
C PHE A 60 -6.42 -5.68 -1.88
N ILE A 61 -7.18 -6.35 -2.74
CA ILE A 61 -6.75 -7.56 -3.44
C ILE A 61 -6.36 -7.17 -4.87
N SER A 62 -5.11 -7.39 -5.22
CA SER A 62 -4.57 -7.02 -6.53
C SER A 62 -5.17 -7.85 -7.66
N HIS A 63 -5.32 -9.16 -7.44
CA HIS A 63 -5.94 -10.10 -8.37
C HIS A 63 -6.35 -11.41 -7.66
N LEU A 64 -7.05 -12.31 -8.38
CA LEU A 64 -7.71 -13.47 -7.79
C LEU A 64 -6.89 -14.77 -7.88
N HIS A 65 -5.55 -14.72 -7.97
CA HIS A 65 -4.73 -15.91 -7.75
C HIS A 65 -4.71 -16.29 -6.27
N GLY A 66 -4.55 -17.59 -5.99
CA GLY A 66 -4.67 -18.12 -4.63
C GLY A 66 -3.64 -17.57 -3.65
N ASP A 67 -2.41 -17.36 -4.08
CA ASP A 67 -1.33 -16.79 -3.27
C ASP A 67 -1.58 -15.32 -2.86
N HIS A 68 -2.60 -14.67 -3.44
CA HIS A 68 -3.02 -13.31 -3.09
C HIS A 68 -4.34 -13.25 -2.30
N CYS A 69 -5.14 -14.33 -2.26
CA CYS A 69 -6.46 -14.26 -1.64
C CYS A 69 -6.87 -15.46 -0.75
N PHE A 70 -6.14 -16.59 -0.76
CA PHE A 70 -6.54 -17.78 0.02
C PHE A 70 -6.54 -17.58 1.54
N GLY A 71 -5.81 -16.59 2.04
CA GLY A 71 -5.83 -16.25 3.47
C GLY A 71 -7.08 -15.52 3.95
N LEU A 72 -7.91 -14.97 3.03
CA LEU A 72 -9.05 -14.13 3.38
C LEU A 72 -10.07 -14.86 4.27
N LEU A 73 -10.47 -16.07 3.91
CA LEU A 73 -11.45 -16.83 4.69
C LEU A 73 -10.99 -17.04 6.13
N GLY A 74 -9.73 -17.41 6.31
CA GLY A 74 -9.13 -17.61 7.63
C GLY A 74 -9.02 -16.30 8.41
N LEU A 75 -8.63 -15.20 7.77
CA LEU A 75 -8.54 -13.89 8.40
C LEU A 75 -9.92 -13.39 8.84
N ILE A 76 -10.93 -13.45 7.97
CA ILE A 76 -12.30 -13.02 8.26
C ILE A 76 -12.87 -13.83 9.44
N SER A 77 -12.68 -15.15 9.45
CA SER A 77 -13.07 -16.02 10.55
C SER A 77 -12.36 -15.64 11.86
N THR A 78 -11.05 -15.36 11.80
CA THR A 78 -10.27 -14.90 12.97
C THR A 78 -10.79 -13.57 13.52
N LEU A 79 -11.09 -12.60 12.66
CA LEU A 79 -11.68 -11.33 13.07
C LEU A 79 -13.03 -11.51 13.78
N ASN A 80 -13.85 -12.45 13.31
CA ASN A 80 -15.11 -12.81 13.96
C ASN A 80 -14.89 -13.41 15.35
N LEU A 81 -13.98 -14.37 15.49
CA LEU A 81 -13.62 -14.98 16.77
C LEU A 81 -13.04 -13.99 17.78
N LEU A 82 -12.42 -12.91 17.30
CA LEU A 82 -11.92 -11.81 18.13
C LEU A 82 -13.01 -10.80 18.51
N GLY A 83 -14.27 -11.06 18.17
CA GLY A 83 -15.41 -10.20 18.53
C GLY A 83 -15.48 -8.89 17.76
N ARG A 84 -14.97 -8.85 16.52
CA ARG A 84 -15.09 -7.66 15.67
C ARG A 84 -16.56 -7.27 15.46
N THR A 85 -16.86 -5.97 15.55
CA THR A 85 -18.19 -5.42 15.25
C THR A 85 -18.16 -4.41 14.10
N ALA A 86 -17.01 -3.80 13.83
CA ALA A 86 -16.83 -2.84 12.74
C ALA A 86 -16.83 -3.53 11.37
N GLU A 87 -17.38 -2.89 10.36
CA GLU A 87 -17.39 -3.38 9.00
C GLU A 87 -15.98 -3.61 8.46
N LEU A 88 -15.82 -4.62 7.60
CA LEU A 88 -14.58 -4.91 6.87
C LEU A 88 -14.85 -4.69 5.38
N HIS A 89 -14.07 -3.81 4.77
CA HIS A 89 -14.18 -3.46 3.37
C HIS A 89 -13.10 -4.19 2.57
N ILE A 90 -13.51 -4.94 1.54
CA ILE A 90 -12.60 -5.66 0.64
C ILE A 90 -12.75 -5.05 -0.76
N HIS A 91 -11.66 -4.44 -1.23
CA HIS A 91 -11.55 -3.88 -2.57
C HIS A 91 -10.86 -4.91 -3.46
N SER A 92 -11.49 -5.31 -4.58
CA SER A 92 -10.96 -6.37 -5.43
C SER A 92 -11.41 -6.20 -6.89
N PRO A 93 -10.73 -6.83 -7.85
CA PRO A 93 -11.31 -7.08 -9.16
C PRO A 93 -12.62 -7.88 -9.03
N LYS A 94 -13.43 -7.84 -10.09
CA LYS A 94 -14.73 -8.53 -10.15
C LYS A 94 -14.59 -10.03 -9.89
N GLY A 95 -15.55 -10.58 -9.13
CA GLY A 95 -15.72 -12.01 -8.94
C GLY A 95 -15.30 -12.56 -7.58
N LEU A 96 -14.61 -11.79 -6.73
CA LEU A 96 -14.20 -12.26 -5.41
C LEU A 96 -15.38 -12.53 -4.50
N GLU A 97 -16.39 -11.68 -4.49
CA GLU A 97 -17.60 -11.85 -3.69
C GLU A 97 -18.32 -13.15 -4.04
N ILE A 98 -18.47 -13.46 -5.33
CA ILE A 98 -19.11 -14.69 -5.82
C ILE A 98 -18.42 -15.94 -5.30
N LEU A 99 -17.09 -15.89 -5.18
CA LEU A 99 -16.29 -17.00 -4.65
C LEU A 99 -16.37 -17.09 -3.13
N LEU A 100 -16.28 -15.96 -2.45
CA LEU A 100 -16.09 -15.92 -1.00
C LEU A 100 -17.41 -15.96 -0.21
N ALA A 101 -18.48 -15.36 -0.70
CA ALA A 101 -19.75 -15.26 0.03
C ALA A 101 -20.37 -16.63 0.38
N PRO A 102 -20.39 -17.66 -0.49
CA PRO A 102 -20.84 -18.99 -0.12
C PRO A 102 -20.00 -19.65 0.97
N MET A 103 -18.65 -19.46 0.92
CA MET A 103 -17.75 -19.99 1.94
C MET A 103 -17.98 -19.31 3.29
N LEU A 104 -18.14 -17.99 3.32
CA LEU A 104 -18.44 -17.23 4.53
C LEU A 104 -19.80 -17.67 5.12
N SER A 105 -20.80 -17.84 4.27
CA SER A 105 -22.14 -18.34 4.71
C SER A 105 -22.06 -19.73 5.34
N PHE A 106 -21.19 -20.60 4.85
CA PHE A 106 -21.03 -21.95 5.35
C PHE A 106 -20.17 -22.02 6.63
N PHE A 107 -18.99 -21.39 6.62
CA PHE A 107 -17.99 -21.51 7.68
C PHE A 107 -18.13 -20.47 8.79
N CYS A 108 -18.74 -19.30 8.50
CA CYS A 108 -18.85 -18.16 9.41
C CYS A 108 -20.32 -17.79 9.66
N ARG A 109 -21.16 -18.75 10.05
CA ARG A 109 -22.64 -18.61 10.16
C ARG A 109 -23.12 -17.54 11.13
N GLN A 110 -22.33 -17.14 12.13
CA GLN A 110 -22.73 -16.18 13.16
C GLN A 110 -21.72 -15.03 13.17
N MET A 111 -21.64 -14.31 12.06
CA MET A 111 -20.76 -13.15 11.98
C MET A 111 -21.30 -11.97 12.77
N THR A 112 -20.45 -11.36 13.58
CA THR A 112 -20.75 -10.17 14.39
C THR A 112 -20.55 -8.86 13.63
N TYR A 113 -20.06 -8.91 12.40
CA TYR A 113 -19.78 -7.76 11.54
C TYR A 113 -20.09 -8.06 10.07
N LYS A 114 -20.19 -7.00 9.27
CA LYS A 114 -20.40 -7.10 7.83
C LYS A 114 -19.08 -7.09 7.07
N VAL A 115 -18.99 -7.90 6.03
CA VAL A 115 -17.96 -7.83 5.00
C VAL A 115 -18.60 -7.17 3.78
N LEU A 116 -18.01 -6.06 3.33
CA LEU A 116 -18.49 -5.27 2.20
C LEU A 116 -17.48 -5.39 1.06
N PHE A 117 -17.93 -5.81 -0.10
CA PHE A 117 -17.11 -5.96 -1.29
C PHE A 117 -17.26 -4.74 -2.19
N HIS A 118 -16.12 -4.19 -2.63
CA HIS A 118 -16.01 -3.06 -3.54
C HIS A 118 -15.21 -3.51 -4.76
N GLU A 119 -15.92 -3.78 -5.85
CA GLU A 119 -15.28 -4.18 -7.09
C GLU A 119 -14.70 -2.96 -7.83
N PHE A 120 -13.52 -3.11 -8.42
CA PHE A 120 -12.87 -2.10 -9.23
C PHE A 120 -12.42 -2.64 -10.58
N GLU A 121 -12.24 -1.72 -11.54
CA GLU A 121 -11.68 -2.03 -12.86
C GLU A 121 -10.15 -1.94 -12.83
N THR A 122 -9.49 -2.86 -13.57
CA THR A 122 -8.03 -2.95 -13.58
C THR A 122 -7.38 -2.37 -14.84
N LYS A 123 -8.19 -1.96 -15.83
CA LYS A 123 -7.69 -1.54 -17.15
C LYS A 123 -7.19 -0.11 -17.19
N GLU A 124 -7.74 0.75 -16.33
CA GLU A 124 -7.41 2.17 -16.26
C GLU A 124 -7.18 2.60 -14.80
N PRO A 125 -6.35 3.65 -14.57
CA PRO A 125 -6.21 4.20 -13.24
C PRO A 125 -7.55 4.71 -12.71
N GLY A 126 -7.90 4.33 -11.48
CA GLY A 126 -9.13 4.77 -10.84
C GLY A 126 -8.93 4.92 -9.34
N MET A 127 -9.49 5.96 -8.73
CA MET A 127 -9.51 6.11 -7.28
C MET A 127 -10.53 5.14 -6.70
N ILE A 128 -10.07 4.20 -5.88
CA ILE A 128 -10.89 3.13 -5.29
C ILE A 128 -11.15 3.33 -3.79
N TYR A 129 -10.39 4.20 -3.16
CA TYR A 129 -10.59 4.58 -1.76
C TYR A 129 -10.08 5.99 -1.49
N GLU A 130 -10.78 6.70 -0.62
CA GLU A 130 -10.40 8.02 -0.15
C GLU A 130 -10.90 8.24 1.28
N ASP A 131 -10.05 8.84 2.12
CA ASP A 131 -10.46 9.40 3.41
C ASP A 131 -9.82 10.80 3.61
N ARG A 132 -9.86 11.32 4.84
CA ARG A 132 -9.28 12.65 5.15
C ARG A 132 -7.75 12.72 4.98
N SER A 133 -7.08 11.57 5.01
CA SER A 133 -5.62 11.49 5.07
C SER A 133 -4.98 10.89 3.85
N LEU A 134 -5.70 10.05 3.12
CA LEU A 134 -5.14 9.15 2.13
C LEU A 134 -6.08 8.97 0.95
N THR A 135 -5.50 8.76 -0.23
CA THR A 135 -6.18 8.21 -1.41
C THR A 135 -5.51 6.91 -1.80
N VAL A 136 -6.28 5.97 -2.36
CA VAL A 136 -5.77 4.75 -3.01
C VAL A 136 -6.27 4.72 -4.44
N THR A 137 -5.34 4.67 -5.38
CA THR A 137 -5.61 4.62 -6.82
C THR A 137 -5.06 3.32 -7.40
N THR A 138 -5.77 2.72 -8.34
CA THR A 138 -5.30 1.53 -9.07
C THR A 138 -4.18 1.89 -10.04
N ILE A 139 -3.20 1.02 -10.16
CA ILE A 139 -2.16 1.04 -11.20
C ILE A 139 -2.48 -0.12 -12.16
N PRO A 140 -2.86 0.15 -13.42
CA PRO A 140 -3.11 -0.91 -14.40
C PRO A 140 -1.85 -1.72 -14.66
N LEU A 141 -1.91 -3.02 -14.44
CA LEU A 141 -0.82 -3.95 -14.69
C LEU A 141 -1.21 -4.91 -15.81
N ARG A 142 -0.22 -5.56 -16.42
CA ARG A 142 -0.43 -6.56 -17.50
C ARG A 142 0.00 -7.96 -17.05
N PRO A 143 -0.81 -8.65 -16.26
CA PRO A 143 -0.61 -10.04 -15.90
C PRO A 143 -1.35 -10.95 -16.86
N ARG A 144 -1.28 -12.25 -16.58
CA ARG A 144 -2.08 -13.26 -17.25
C ARG A 144 -3.59 -13.15 -16.92
N MET A 145 -3.95 -12.63 -15.75
CA MET A 145 -5.33 -12.34 -15.30
C MET A 145 -5.44 -10.85 -14.97
N PRO A 146 -6.66 -10.24 -15.05
CA PRO A 146 -6.84 -8.84 -14.65
C PRO A 146 -6.27 -8.55 -13.26
N SER A 147 -5.23 -7.72 -13.19
CA SER A 147 -4.56 -7.34 -11.95
C SER A 147 -4.42 -5.82 -11.89
N GLY A 148 -4.49 -5.27 -10.69
CA GLY A 148 -4.19 -3.88 -10.42
C GLY A 148 -3.15 -3.76 -9.31
N GLY A 149 -2.12 -2.95 -9.55
CA GLY A 149 -1.30 -2.41 -8.47
C GLY A 149 -2.06 -1.31 -7.73
N PHE A 150 -1.44 -0.75 -6.69
CA PHE A 150 -2.05 0.28 -5.87
C PHE A 150 -1.06 1.41 -5.58
N LEU A 151 -1.54 2.65 -5.70
CA LEU A 151 -0.84 3.84 -5.26
C LEU A 151 -1.54 4.40 -4.02
N PHE A 152 -0.88 4.34 -2.87
CA PHE A 152 -1.27 4.97 -1.62
C PHE A 152 -0.60 6.34 -1.53
N ALA A 153 -1.37 7.41 -1.49
CA ALA A 153 -0.85 8.77 -1.44
C ALA A 153 -1.47 9.55 -0.29
N GLU A 154 -0.63 10.08 0.62
CA GLU A 154 -1.10 11.01 1.65
C GLU A 154 -1.68 12.28 1.00
N LYS A 155 -2.73 12.80 1.58
CA LYS A 155 -3.24 14.14 1.22
C LYS A 155 -2.39 15.21 1.89
N GLN A 156 -2.19 16.34 1.18
CA GLN A 156 -1.56 17.51 1.74
C GLN A 156 -2.28 17.96 3.01
N ARG A 157 -1.53 18.20 4.06
CA ARG A 157 -2.07 18.67 5.34
C ARG A 157 -2.17 20.19 5.36
N PRO A 158 -3.09 20.70 6.18
CA PRO A 158 -3.09 22.12 6.52
C PRO A 158 -1.79 22.52 7.22
N ASN A 159 -1.35 23.75 7.03
CA ASN A 159 -0.20 24.33 7.70
C ASN A 159 -0.32 24.28 9.23
N HIS A 160 0.82 24.26 9.91
CA HIS A 160 0.89 24.34 11.37
C HIS A 160 0.83 25.79 11.82
N ILE A 161 -0.07 26.11 12.76
CA ILE A 161 -0.15 27.42 13.38
C ILE A 161 1.11 27.70 14.25
N ILE A 162 1.68 28.88 14.11
CA ILE A 162 2.67 29.43 15.02
C ILE A 162 1.91 30.15 16.15
N ARG A 163 1.76 29.47 17.29
CA ARG A 163 0.88 29.91 18.39
C ARG A 163 1.24 31.31 18.90
N GLU A 164 2.54 31.58 19.08
CA GLU A 164 3.02 32.89 19.56
C GLU A 164 2.61 34.03 18.62
N MET A 165 2.61 33.79 17.30
CA MET A 165 2.26 34.80 16.31
C MET A 165 0.74 35.02 16.25
N VAL A 166 -0.04 33.95 16.36
CA VAL A 166 -1.50 34.05 16.43
C VAL A 166 -1.94 34.82 17.66
N ASP A 167 -1.32 34.58 18.81
CA ASP A 167 -1.59 35.27 20.05
C ASP A 167 -1.11 36.75 19.96
N PHE A 168 0.06 37.02 19.37
CA PHE A 168 0.59 38.38 19.17
C PHE A 168 -0.30 39.27 18.29
N TYR A 169 -0.86 38.69 17.22
CA TYR A 169 -1.79 39.40 16.30
C TYR A 169 -3.25 39.30 16.75
N GLU A 170 -3.54 38.73 17.92
CA GLU A 170 -4.88 38.55 18.49
C GLU A 170 -5.86 37.89 17.50
N VAL A 171 -5.38 36.88 16.74
CA VAL A 171 -6.16 36.19 15.69
C VAL A 171 -7.31 35.41 16.31
N PRO A 172 -8.57 35.68 15.93
CA PRO A 172 -9.72 34.95 16.45
C PRO A 172 -9.69 33.44 16.08
N VAL A 173 -10.18 32.59 16.96
CA VAL A 173 -10.17 31.13 16.78
C VAL A 173 -10.90 30.70 15.48
N TYR A 174 -11.95 31.39 15.10
CA TYR A 174 -12.72 31.05 13.88
C TYR A 174 -11.93 31.30 12.58
N GLU A 175 -10.88 32.14 12.57
CA GLU A 175 -9.99 32.37 11.42
C GLU A 175 -8.92 31.28 11.27
N LEU A 176 -8.62 30.50 12.31
CA LEU A 176 -7.51 29.55 12.32
C LEU A 176 -7.60 28.50 11.21
N ASN A 177 -8.81 28.06 10.84
CA ASN A 177 -8.97 27.09 9.75
C ASN A 177 -8.63 27.68 8.38
N ARG A 178 -8.99 28.94 8.13
CA ARG A 178 -8.64 29.65 6.88
C ARG A 178 -7.13 29.83 6.79
N ILE A 179 -6.51 30.30 7.90
CA ILE A 179 -5.07 30.49 8.00
C ILE A 179 -4.31 29.18 7.79
N LYS A 180 -4.76 28.06 8.41
CA LYS A 180 -4.17 26.73 8.17
C LYS A 180 -4.23 26.30 6.71
N ASN A 181 -5.24 26.74 5.98
CA ASN A 181 -5.40 26.45 4.55
C ASN A 181 -4.66 27.44 3.62
N GLY A 182 -3.82 28.31 4.19
CA GLY A 182 -2.95 29.19 3.42
C GLY A 182 -3.46 30.63 3.22
N GLU A 183 -4.62 30.99 3.79
CA GLU A 183 -5.14 32.34 3.66
C GLU A 183 -4.43 33.33 4.62
N ASP A 184 -4.25 34.57 4.18
CA ASP A 184 -3.77 35.66 5.02
C ASP A 184 -4.87 36.08 6.01
N TYR A 185 -4.46 36.65 7.14
CA TYR A 185 -5.38 37.21 8.12
C TYR A 185 -5.55 38.70 7.89
N VAL A 186 -6.79 39.17 7.83
CA VAL A 186 -7.11 40.59 7.76
C VAL A 186 -7.68 41.05 9.10
N THR A 187 -6.97 42.00 9.76
CA THR A 187 -7.43 42.57 11.05
C THR A 187 -8.69 43.39 10.87
N PRO A 188 -9.44 43.67 11.96
CA PRO A 188 -10.62 44.54 11.87
C PRO A 188 -10.34 45.93 11.27
N GLU A 189 -9.09 46.42 11.41
CA GLU A 189 -8.64 47.73 10.86
C GLU A 189 -8.19 47.61 9.40
N GLY A 190 -8.31 46.44 8.76
CA GLY A 190 -7.95 46.21 7.37
C GLY A 190 -6.47 45.97 7.10
N LYS A 191 -5.64 45.72 8.15
CA LYS A 191 -4.24 45.33 7.99
C LYS A 191 -4.14 43.85 7.61
N ILE A 192 -3.38 43.56 6.55
CA ILE A 192 -3.13 42.20 6.10
C ILE A 192 -1.90 41.64 6.81
N ILE A 193 -2.06 40.51 7.49
CA ILE A 193 -1.00 39.73 8.11
C ILE A 193 -0.77 38.50 7.22
N SER A 194 0.43 38.40 6.66
CA SER A 194 0.78 37.28 5.75
C SER A 194 0.70 35.94 6.46
N ASN A 195 0.15 34.95 5.76
CA ASN A 195 0.07 33.55 6.20
C ASN A 195 1.42 33.01 6.67
N SER A 196 2.51 33.36 5.97
CA SER A 196 3.88 32.94 6.29
C SER A 196 4.38 33.41 7.67
N LEU A 197 3.77 34.44 8.26
CA LEU A 197 4.06 34.88 9.63
C LEU A 197 3.27 34.07 10.66
N LEU A 198 2.12 33.53 10.30
CA LEU A 198 1.18 32.86 11.18
C LEU A 198 1.29 31.32 11.15
N THR A 199 1.96 30.78 10.10
CA THR A 199 2.04 29.34 9.91
C THR A 199 3.44 28.86 9.52
N ARG A 200 3.67 27.56 9.76
CA ARG A 200 4.77 26.79 9.18
C ARG A 200 4.18 25.79 8.19
N PRO A 201 4.85 25.50 7.06
CA PRO A 201 4.43 24.44 6.16
C PRO A 201 4.28 23.11 6.90
N SER A 202 3.28 22.34 6.52
CA SER A 202 3.16 20.94 6.97
C SER A 202 4.20 20.08 6.26
N ASP A 203 4.42 18.86 6.80
CA ASP A 203 5.25 17.86 6.13
C ASP A 203 4.71 17.57 4.72
N LEU A 204 5.62 17.28 3.79
CA LEU A 204 5.24 16.87 2.44
C LEU A 204 4.47 15.54 2.48
N PRO A 205 3.45 15.37 1.64
CA PRO A 205 2.72 14.11 1.55
C PRO A 205 3.62 13.01 1.01
N ARG A 206 3.55 11.84 1.63
CA ARG A 206 4.31 10.65 1.25
C ARG A 206 3.45 9.71 0.42
N SER A 207 4.11 8.82 -0.33
CA SER A 207 3.42 7.89 -1.21
C SER A 207 4.12 6.54 -1.27
N TYR A 208 3.29 5.50 -1.40
CA TYR A 208 3.72 4.11 -1.55
C TYR A 208 3.01 3.48 -2.75
N ALA A 209 3.79 2.86 -3.64
CA ALA A 209 3.26 2.12 -4.78
C ALA A 209 3.54 0.62 -4.64
N TYR A 210 2.53 -0.20 -4.94
CA TYR A 210 2.59 -1.66 -4.97
C TYR A 210 2.33 -2.17 -6.38
N CYS A 211 3.32 -2.86 -6.98
CA CYS A 211 3.24 -3.47 -8.30
C CYS A 211 3.68 -4.93 -8.21
N SER A 212 2.74 -5.88 -8.30
CA SER A 212 3.02 -7.30 -8.27
C SER A 212 2.33 -8.02 -9.42
N ASP A 213 2.89 -9.18 -9.81
CA ASP A 213 2.38 -10.04 -10.88
C ASP A 213 2.17 -9.29 -12.19
N THR A 214 3.25 -8.75 -12.73
CA THR A 214 3.24 -7.99 -13.97
C THR A 214 4.46 -8.27 -14.83
N ILE A 215 4.27 -8.26 -16.15
CA ILE A 215 5.40 -8.17 -17.08
C ILE A 215 6.14 -6.83 -16.88
N TYR A 216 7.32 -6.72 -17.43
CA TYR A 216 8.03 -5.45 -17.52
C TYR A 216 7.20 -4.39 -18.27
N MET A 217 6.84 -3.31 -17.57
CA MET A 217 5.94 -2.27 -18.05
C MET A 217 6.51 -0.87 -17.79
N PRO A 218 7.36 -0.33 -18.68
CA PRO A 218 7.86 1.04 -18.54
C PRO A 218 6.76 2.11 -18.48
N GLU A 219 5.57 1.81 -18.98
CA GLU A 219 4.44 2.76 -19.03
C GLU A 219 3.93 3.17 -17.65
N ILE A 220 4.12 2.35 -16.61
CA ILE A 220 3.67 2.69 -15.25
C ILE A 220 4.53 3.78 -14.61
N THR A 221 5.71 4.08 -15.14
CA THR A 221 6.67 5.02 -14.54
C THR A 221 6.09 6.42 -14.34
N GLU A 222 5.24 6.89 -15.26
CA GLU A 222 4.59 8.20 -15.11
C GLU A 222 3.59 8.21 -13.94
N GLN A 223 2.87 7.11 -13.71
CA GLN A 223 1.88 7.00 -12.63
C GLN A 223 2.53 6.88 -11.25
N ILE A 224 3.72 6.28 -11.15
CA ILE A 224 4.46 6.10 -9.89
C ILE A 224 5.65 7.06 -9.76
N LYS A 225 5.66 8.13 -10.54
CA LYS A 225 6.75 9.09 -10.58
C LYS A 225 7.02 9.72 -9.22
N GLY A 226 8.26 9.59 -8.76
CA GLY A 226 8.73 10.22 -7.53
C GLY A 226 8.11 9.67 -6.24
N VAL A 227 7.47 8.49 -6.25
CA VAL A 227 6.95 7.89 -5.02
C VAL A 227 8.08 7.63 -4.01
N ASP A 228 7.75 7.75 -2.72
CA ASP A 228 8.73 7.59 -1.64
C ASP A 228 9.19 6.14 -1.52
N LEU A 229 8.28 5.19 -1.65
CA LEU A 229 8.55 3.77 -1.58
C LEU A 229 7.81 3.02 -2.69
N LEU A 230 8.53 2.25 -3.50
CA LEU A 230 7.98 1.34 -4.49
C LEU A 230 8.21 -0.11 -4.04
N PHE A 231 7.16 -0.91 -3.93
CA PHE A 231 7.28 -2.36 -3.99
C PHE A 231 7.04 -2.82 -5.42
N HIS A 232 8.00 -3.56 -5.96
CA HIS A 232 7.87 -4.17 -7.28
C HIS A 232 8.23 -5.65 -7.21
N GLU A 233 7.45 -6.51 -7.90
CA GLU A 233 7.85 -7.89 -8.02
C GLU A 233 9.24 -8.01 -8.68
N ALA A 234 9.96 -9.04 -8.29
CA ALA A 234 11.23 -9.46 -8.86
C ALA A 234 11.31 -10.98 -8.78
N THR A 235 10.34 -11.62 -9.45
CA THR A 235 10.14 -13.06 -9.36
C THR A 235 11.32 -13.84 -9.91
N PHE A 236 12.05 -13.27 -10.87
CA PHE A 236 13.15 -13.93 -11.55
C PHE A 236 14.45 -13.11 -11.61
N ALA A 237 15.58 -13.81 -11.68
CA ALA A 237 16.86 -13.22 -12.06
C ALA A 237 16.92 -12.99 -13.58
N ASN A 238 17.81 -12.15 -14.04
CA ASN A 238 17.96 -11.80 -15.45
C ASN A 238 18.31 -13.02 -16.34
N ALA A 239 19.01 -14.00 -15.77
CA ALA A 239 19.29 -15.28 -16.44
C ALA A 239 18.01 -16.06 -16.79
N ASP A 240 16.94 -15.86 -16.04
CA ASP A 240 15.63 -16.49 -16.24
C ASP A 240 14.63 -15.59 -17.01
N LEU A 241 15.09 -14.54 -17.70
CA LEU A 241 14.25 -13.61 -18.47
C LEU A 241 13.27 -14.31 -19.44
N PRO A 242 13.64 -15.39 -20.17
CA PRO A 242 12.68 -16.11 -21.01
C PRO A 242 11.51 -16.66 -20.19
N ARG A 243 11.78 -17.21 -19.00
CA ARG A 243 10.77 -17.75 -18.10
C ARG A 243 9.90 -16.64 -17.51
N ALA A 244 10.49 -15.50 -17.14
CA ALA A 244 9.75 -14.33 -16.68
C ALA A 244 8.70 -13.89 -17.72
N LYS A 245 9.09 -13.78 -18.98
CA LYS A 245 8.17 -13.45 -20.08
C LYS A 245 7.06 -14.49 -20.27
N GLU A 246 7.39 -15.77 -20.24
CA GLU A 246 6.44 -16.87 -20.39
C GLU A 246 5.38 -16.90 -19.28
N THR A 247 5.79 -16.56 -18.06
CA THR A 247 4.91 -16.59 -16.88
C THR A 247 4.32 -15.24 -16.50
N PHE A 248 4.57 -14.19 -17.31
CA PHE A 248 4.08 -12.82 -17.11
C PHE A 248 4.60 -12.16 -15.82
N HIS A 249 5.89 -12.33 -15.55
CA HIS A 249 6.61 -11.75 -14.43
C HIS A 249 7.78 -10.87 -14.86
N THR A 250 8.35 -10.18 -13.88
CA THR A 250 9.46 -9.24 -14.06
C THR A 250 10.75 -9.81 -13.48
N THR A 251 11.90 -9.45 -14.06
CA THR A 251 13.21 -9.74 -13.45
C THR A 251 13.63 -8.65 -12.46
N ALA A 252 14.54 -8.98 -11.55
CA ALA A 252 15.04 -8.04 -10.55
C ALA A 252 15.72 -6.80 -11.20
N ALA A 253 16.49 -6.98 -12.26
CA ALA A 253 17.09 -5.87 -13.00
C ALA A 253 16.01 -4.95 -13.60
N GLN A 254 14.95 -5.52 -14.19
CA GLN A 254 13.83 -4.76 -14.74
C GLN A 254 13.06 -3.98 -13.67
N ALA A 255 12.88 -4.56 -12.47
CA ALA A 255 12.29 -3.81 -11.33
C ALA A 255 13.16 -2.59 -10.96
N GLY A 256 14.50 -2.75 -10.98
CA GLY A 256 15.43 -1.64 -10.81
C GLY A 256 15.32 -0.58 -11.91
N GLU A 257 15.13 -0.99 -13.17
CA GLU A 257 14.94 -0.06 -14.30
C GLU A 257 13.65 0.77 -14.15
N ILE A 258 12.54 0.16 -13.73
CA ILE A 258 11.29 0.86 -13.44
C ILE A 258 11.50 1.88 -12.31
N ALA A 259 12.11 1.47 -11.20
CA ALA A 259 12.37 2.36 -10.06
C ALA A 259 13.24 3.57 -10.47
N LYS A 260 14.30 3.32 -11.23
CA LYS A 260 15.18 4.38 -11.74
C LYS A 260 14.48 5.34 -12.70
N ALA A 261 13.71 4.81 -13.65
CA ALA A 261 13.00 5.60 -14.64
C ALA A 261 11.89 6.46 -13.98
N ALA A 262 11.19 5.93 -12.97
CA ALA A 262 10.18 6.67 -12.21
C ALA A 262 10.79 7.65 -11.21
N GLY A 263 12.09 7.57 -10.90
CA GLY A 263 12.74 8.42 -9.91
C GLY A 263 12.19 8.24 -8.50
N VAL A 264 11.88 6.99 -8.12
CA VAL A 264 11.40 6.68 -6.76
C VAL A 264 12.53 6.89 -5.74
N LYS A 265 12.20 7.06 -4.45
CA LYS A 265 13.23 7.24 -3.43
C LYS A 265 13.82 5.91 -2.96
N LYS A 266 12.99 4.86 -2.85
CA LYS A 266 13.42 3.52 -2.43
C LYS A 266 12.62 2.43 -3.13
N LEU A 267 13.28 1.32 -3.45
CA LEU A 267 12.69 0.12 -4.04
C LEU A 267 12.73 -1.03 -3.03
N VAL A 268 11.60 -1.71 -2.87
CA VAL A 268 11.50 -3.03 -2.22
C VAL A 268 11.19 -4.05 -3.29
N ILE A 269 12.02 -5.07 -3.42
CA ILE A 269 11.75 -6.19 -4.31
C ILE A 269 11.22 -7.39 -3.53
N GLY A 270 10.29 -8.13 -4.12
CA GLY A 270 9.62 -9.29 -3.50
C GLY A 270 8.95 -10.18 -4.53
N HIS A 271 8.02 -11.03 -4.07
CA HIS A 271 7.33 -12.02 -4.88
C HIS A 271 8.32 -13.05 -5.49
N PHE A 272 9.19 -13.58 -4.63
CA PHE A 272 10.32 -14.41 -5.07
C PHE A 272 9.88 -15.80 -5.50
N SER A 273 10.42 -16.27 -6.65
CA SER A 273 10.23 -17.65 -7.09
C SER A 273 10.90 -18.63 -6.10
N ALA A 274 10.20 -19.72 -5.80
CA ALA A 274 10.71 -20.80 -4.94
C ALA A 274 12.02 -21.43 -5.44
N ARG A 275 12.42 -21.19 -6.68
CA ARG A 275 13.68 -21.70 -7.28
C ARG A 275 14.95 -21.12 -6.67
N TYR A 276 14.85 -19.89 -6.11
CA TYR A 276 16.01 -19.25 -5.49
C TYR A 276 16.09 -19.61 -4.03
N GLU A 277 17.19 -20.26 -3.63
CA GLU A 277 17.49 -20.53 -2.22
C GLU A 277 18.09 -19.31 -1.53
N ASP A 278 18.76 -18.44 -2.30
CA ASP A 278 19.35 -17.18 -1.86
C ASP A 278 18.88 -16.03 -2.78
N GLU A 279 18.06 -15.15 -2.25
CA GLU A 279 17.50 -13.99 -2.94
C GLU A 279 18.54 -12.83 -3.10
N ASN A 280 19.76 -12.97 -2.55
CA ASN A 280 20.80 -11.96 -2.73
C ASN A 280 21.23 -11.80 -4.19
N VAL A 281 21.05 -12.83 -5.03
CA VAL A 281 21.25 -12.71 -6.48
C VAL A 281 20.30 -11.69 -7.08
N LEU A 282 19.02 -11.69 -6.66
CA LEU A 282 18.00 -10.75 -7.12
C LEU A 282 18.29 -9.34 -6.59
N LEU A 283 18.68 -9.24 -5.29
CA LEU A 283 19.06 -7.96 -4.70
C LEU A 283 20.22 -7.32 -5.47
N LYS A 284 21.26 -8.13 -5.77
CA LYS A 284 22.41 -7.63 -6.51
C LYS A 284 22.02 -7.09 -7.88
N GLU A 285 21.24 -7.84 -8.67
CA GLU A 285 20.80 -7.41 -10.00
C GLU A 285 19.97 -6.13 -9.96
N ALA A 286 19.05 -6.01 -9.00
CA ALA A 286 18.23 -4.81 -8.86
C ALA A 286 19.08 -3.62 -8.37
N SER A 287 19.95 -3.81 -7.36
CA SER A 287 20.77 -2.74 -6.79
C SER A 287 21.88 -2.25 -7.71
N ASP A 288 22.38 -3.09 -8.61
CA ASP A 288 23.33 -2.67 -9.66
C ASP A 288 22.67 -1.63 -10.61
N VAL A 289 21.35 -1.64 -10.75
CA VAL A 289 20.57 -0.68 -11.56
C VAL A 289 20.06 0.49 -10.72
N PHE A 290 19.53 0.19 -9.53
CA PHE A 290 18.96 1.14 -8.58
C PHE A 290 19.47 0.84 -7.16
N PRO A 291 20.50 1.57 -6.67
CA PRO A 291 21.20 1.26 -5.41
C PRO A 291 20.31 1.26 -4.16
N GLU A 292 19.28 2.14 -4.10
CA GLU A 292 18.36 2.23 -2.97
C GLU A 292 17.30 1.09 -3.00
N THR A 293 17.80 -0.15 -3.13
CA THR A 293 16.99 -1.37 -3.20
C THR A 293 17.16 -2.24 -1.96
N VAL A 294 16.05 -2.78 -1.45
CA VAL A 294 16.04 -3.73 -0.33
C VAL A 294 15.20 -4.97 -0.67
N LEU A 295 15.54 -6.12 -0.07
CA LEU A 295 14.74 -7.34 -0.15
C LEU A 295 13.53 -7.24 0.79
N ALA A 296 12.36 -7.64 0.31
CA ALA A 296 11.24 -7.95 1.18
C ALA A 296 11.58 -9.17 2.05
N LYS A 297 11.20 -9.09 3.31
CA LYS A 297 11.28 -10.22 4.27
C LYS A 297 10.08 -10.14 5.20
N GLU A 298 9.59 -11.29 5.65
CA GLU A 298 8.56 -11.34 6.67
C GLU A 298 9.00 -10.59 7.92
N THR A 299 8.05 -9.86 8.52
CA THR A 299 8.26 -8.97 9.68
C THR A 299 9.11 -7.72 9.41
N LEU A 300 9.59 -7.49 8.18
CA LEU A 300 10.23 -6.23 7.82
C LEU A 300 9.20 -5.09 7.95
N CYS A 301 9.62 -4.02 8.62
CA CYS A 301 8.89 -2.77 8.71
C CYS A 301 9.76 -1.65 8.14
N LEU A 302 9.24 -0.93 7.18
CA LEU A 302 9.91 0.20 6.52
C LEU A 302 9.08 1.46 6.71
N GLU A 303 9.74 2.57 6.99
CA GLU A 303 9.13 3.90 6.93
C GLU A 303 9.08 4.37 5.46
N VAL A 304 7.92 4.93 5.09
CA VAL A 304 7.67 5.51 3.75
C VAL A 304 8.11 6.97 3.73
#